data_a37965e34a27692982c4ab2d4c78c44c
#
_entry.id   a37965e34a27692982c4ab2d4c78c44c
#
_cell.length_a   1.000
_cell.length_b   1.000
_cell.length_c   1.000
_cell.angle_alpha   90.00
_cell.angle_beta   90.00
_cell.angle_gamma   90.00
#
_symmetry.space_group_name_H-M   'P 1'
#
loop_
_entity.id
_entity.type
_entity.pdbx_description
1 polymer ?
#
loop_
_entity_poly.entity_id
_entity_poly.type
_entity_poly.pdbx_seq_one_letter_code
_entity_poly.pdbx_strand_id
1 'polypeptide(L)'
;MDVGSVKRIHQSDWKNEGIRFLRARDIVAFSKNEEPTDLLYIDGNRYDEYSKVSGKVQKGDLLVTGVGSIGVPMLIESNDPIYFKDGNIIWFKNNDALDGNFFYYSFTSSGIQSFIRKSSGTGTVGTYTIDNGKKTPILIPKEKDEQQRIGKFFKQFDSLIALHQRKPNSLSF
;
A
#
# COMPACT_ATOMS: atom_id res chain seq x y z
N MET A 1 7.12 -11.93 -8.61
CA MET A 1 6.45 -11.14 -7.56
C MET A 1 5.97 -12.11 -6.47
N ASP A 2 6.26 -11.85 -5.22
CA ASP A 2 5.81 -12.64 -4.08
C ASP A 2 4.74 -11.86 -3.29
N VAL A 3 3.81 -12.58 -2.64
CA VAL A 3 2.74 -11.98 -1.83
C VAL A 3 2.77 -12.58 -0.45
N GLY A 4 2.87 -11.75 0.57
CA GLY A 4 3.04 -12.21 1.94
C GLY A 4 2.64 -11.18 2.99
N SER A 5 3.19 -11.36 4.17
CA SER A 5 3.08 -10.45 5.30
C SER A 5 4.40 -10.45 6.09
N VAL A 6 4.44 -9.68 7.15
CA VAL A 6 5.57 -9.60 8.08
C VAL A 6 5.35 -10.49 9.30
N LYS A 7 6.42 -10.77 10.06
CA LYS A 7 6.32 -11.40 11.37
C LYS A 7 5.52 -10.49 12.31
N ARG A 8 4.61 -11.10 13.08
CA ARG A 8 3.71 -10.37 13.98
C ARG A 8 4.44 -9.55 15.02
N ILE A 9 4.03 -8.29 15.16
CA ILE A 9 4.37 -7.39 16.28
C ILE A 9 3.17 -7.31 17.23
N HIS A 10 3.41 -7.51 18.52
CA HIS A 10 2.38 -7.36 19.55
C HIS A 10 2.25 -5.91 19.99
N GLN A 11 1.10 -5.58 20.56
CA GLN A 11 0.84 -4.22 21.04
C GLN A 11 1.83 -3.78 22.13
N SER A 12 2.34 -4.73 22.92
CA SER A 12 3.39 -4.49 23.92
C SER A 12 4.72 -3.98 23.34
N ASP A 13 4.96 -4.23 22.04
CA ASP A 13 6.18 -3.82 21.34
C ASP A 13 6.05 -2.42 20.71
N TRP A 14 4.86 -1.82 20.76
CA TRP A 14 4.65 -0.49 20.19
C TRP A 14 5.35 0.59 20.99
N LYS A 15 5.91 1.57 20.27
CA LYS A 15 6.67 2.70 20.80
C LYS A 15 6.11 4.01 20.25
N ASN A 16 6.52 5.12 20.88
CA ASN A 16 6.19 6.48 20.42
C ASN A 16 7.24 7.04 19.44
N GLU A 17 8.37 6.35 19.28
CA GLU A 17 9.47 6.71 18.38
C GLU A 17 10.19 5.45 17.86
N GLY A 18 10.97 5.58 16.79
CA GLY A 18 11.71 4.49 16.16
C GLY A 18 11.32 4.26 14.71
N ILE A 19 11.21 2.99 14.31
CA ILE A 19 10.79 2.61 12.96
C ILE A 19 9.27 2.72 12.83
N ARG A 20 8.79 3.43 11.81
CA ARG A 20 7.36 3.65 11.57
C ARG A 20 6.61 2.32 11.43
N PHE A 21 5.52 2.16 12.20
CA PHE A 21 4.64 0.99 12.18
C PHE A 21 3.28 1.37 11.60
N LEU A 22 2.95 0.83 10.42
CA LEU A 22 1.73 1.14 9.69
C LEU A 22 0.57 0.21 10.07
N ARG A 23 -0.61 0.78 10.23
CA ARG A 23 -1.88 0.06 10.32
C ARG A 23 -2.69 0.29 9.05
N ALA A 24 -3.68 -0.55 8.78
CA ALA A 24 -4.57 -0.38 7.61
C ALA A 24 -5.21 1.02 7.56
N ARG A 25 -5.61 1.59 8.72
CA ARG A 25 -6.17 2.95 8.80
C ARG A 25 -5.18 4.04 8.36
N ASP A 26 -3.88 3.83 8.56
CA ASP A 26 -2.85 4.79 8.16
C ASP A 26 -2.74 4.82 6.63
N ILE A 27 -2.81 3.65 5.96
CA ILE A 27 -2.86 3.55 4.49
C ILE A 27 -4.11 4.24 3.93
N VAL A 28 -5.26 4.05 4.59
CA VAL A 28 -6.51 4.71 4.19
C VAL A 28 -6.41 6.23 4.32
N ALA A 29 -5.80 6.75 5.39
CA ALA A 29 -5.56 8.19 5.55
C ALA A 29 -4.69 8.73 4.41
N PHE A 30 -3.55 8.09 4.12
CA PHE A 30 -2.69 8.50 3.00
C PHE A 30 -3.43 8.51 1.66
N SER A 31 -4.30 7.51 1.40
CA SER A 31 -5.09 7.47 0.15
C SER A 31 -6.07 8.63 -0.01
N LYS A 32 -6.39 9.33 1.08
CA LYS A 32 -7.25 10.53 1.12
C LYS A 32 -6.46 11.82 1.20
N ASN A 33 -5.12 11.76 1.10
CA ASN A 33 -4.20 12.88 1.38
C ASN A 33 -4.36 13.45 2.80
N GLU A 34 -4.70 12.60 3.77
CA GLU A 34 -4.81 12.93 5.19
C GLU A 34 -3.57 12.40 5.94
N GLU A 35 -3.11 13.16 6.93
CA GLU A 35 -2.04 12.68 7.82
C GLU A 35 -2.61 11.69 8.85
N PRO A 36 -2.01 10.50 9.00
CA PRO A 36 -2.42 9.57 10.03
C PRO A 36 -2.25 10.14 11.43
N THR A 37 -3.23 9.90 12.29
CA THR A 37 -3.17 10.25 13.71
C THR A 37 -2.66 9.07 14.55
N ASP A 38 -2.22 9.35 15.78
CA ASP A 38 -1.70 8.33 16.72
C ASP A 38 -0.62 7.45 16.10
N LEU A 39 0.44 8.09 15.62
CA LEU A 39 1.55 7.41 14.95
C LEU A 39 2.17 6.34 15.86
N LEU A 40 2.38 5.16 15.33
CA LEU A 40 3.02 4.04 16.02
C LEU A 40 4.39 3.73 15.43
N TYR A 41 5.26 3.25 16.29
CA TYR A 41 6.62 2.87 15.95
C TYR A 41 6.98 1.54 16.60
N ILE A 42 8.09 0.95 16.18
CA ILE A 42 8.72 -0.21 16.83
C ILE A 42 10.20 0.07 17.03
N ASP A 43 10.80 -0.64 17.97
CA ASP A 43 12.24 -0.59 18.23
C ASP A 43 13.05 -1.08 17.02
N GLY A 44 14.20 -0.44 16.75
CA GLY A 44 15.08 -0.77 15.63
C GLY A 44 15.66 -2.19 15.69
N ASN A 45 16.00 -2.67 16.89
CA ASN A 45 16.51 -4.06 17.06
C ASN A 45 15.41 -5.07 16.73
N ARG A 46 14.17 -4.79 17.15
CA ARG A 46 13.00 -5.62 16.82
C ARG A 46 12.73 -5.63 15.32
N TYR A 47 12.82 -4.47 14.68
CA TYR A 47 12.71 -4.37 13.22
C TYR A 47 13.77 -5.24 12.53
N ASP A 48 15.04 -5.13 12.91
CA ASP A 48 16.11 -5.90 12.29
C ASP A 48 15.99 -7.41 12.52
N GLU A 49 15.63 -7.82 13.75
CA GLU A 49 15.37 -9.22 14.06
C GLU A 49 14.25 -9.82 13.19
N TYR A 50 13.12 -9.13 13.11
CA TYR A 50 11.93 -9.66 12.44
C TYR A 50 12.04 -9.56 10.91
N SER A 51 12.74 -8.56 10.42
CA SER A 51 13.03 -8.42 8.99
C SER A 51 13.98 -9.50 8.45
N LYS A 52 14.78 -10.14 9.30
CA LYS A 52 15.56 -11.34 8.89
C LYS A 52 14.66 -12.51 8.50
N VAL A 53 13.45 -12.58 9.04
CA VAL A 53 12.49 -13.66 8.76
C VAL A 53 11.61 -13.32 7.58
N SER A 54 11.03 -12.12 7.56
CA SER A 54 10.02 -11.71 6.56
C SER A 54 10.59 -10.94 5.37
N GLY A 55 11.83 -10.47 5.46
CA GLY A 55 12.40 -9.49 4.55
C GLY A 55 12.09 -8.06 4.98
N LYS A 56 12.67 -7.09 4.27
CA LYS A 56 12.44 -5.64 4.45
C LYS A 56 11.57 -5.13 3.31
N VAL A 57 10.61 -4.28 3.65
CA VAL A 57 9.82 -3.54 2.64
C VAL A 57 10.76 -2.65 1.86
N GLN A 58 10.62 -2.63 0.54
CA GLN A 58 11.51 -1.92 -0.38
C GLN A 58 10.72 -0.98 -1.29
N LYS A 59 11.41 0.01 -1.82
CA LYS A 59 10.86 0.88 -2.86
C LYS A 59 10.32 0.06 -4.03
N GLY A 60 9.11 0.40 -4.49
CA GLY A 60 8.41 -0.30 -5.55
C GLY A 60 7.47 -1.40 -5.05
N ASP A 61 7.57 -1.81 -3.79
CA ASP A 61 6.60 -2.72 -3.19
C ASP A 61 5.23 -2.05 -3.02
N LEU A 62 4.19 -2.87 -2.94
CA LEU A 62 2.83 -2.40 -2.72
C LEU A 62 2.26 -3.01 -1.43
N LEU A 63 1.77 -2.16 -0.54
CA LEU A 63 0.99 -2.57 0.62
C LEU A 63 -0.49 -2.36 0.31
N VAL A 64 -1.32 -3.36 0.59
CA VAL A 64 -2.76 -3.30 0.30
C VAL A 64 -3.55 -3.66 1.55
N THR A 65 -4.53 -2.85 1.91
CA THR A 65 -5.36 -3.13 3.08
C THR A 65 -6.19 -4.39 2.90
N GLY A 66 -6.13 -5.30 3.89
CA GLY A 66 -6.85 -6.57 3.91
C GLY A 66 -8.12 -6.57 4.75
N VAL A 67 -8.31 -5.54 5.60
CA VAL A 67 -9.45 -5.43 6.52
C VAL A 67 -9.97 -3.98 6.58
N GLY A 68 -11.19 -3.79 7.02
CA GLY A 68 -11.83 -2.47 7.09
C GLY A 68 -12.12 -1.93 5.69
N SER A 69 -11.49 -0.83 5.31
CA SER A 69 -11.49 -0.35 3.92
C SER A 69 -10.54 -1.22 3.10
N ILE A 70 -11.07 -2.34 2.59
CA ILE A 70 -10.32 -3.38 1.90
C ILE A 70 -9.86 -2.91 0.51
N GLY A 71 -8.64 -3.31 0.12
CA GLY A 71 -8.14 -3.12 -1.25
C GLY A 71 -7.54 -1.75 -1.53
N VAL A 72 -7.30 -0.94 -0.50
CA VAL A 72 -6.62 0.36 -0.66
C VAL A 72 -5.12 0.11 -0.81
N PRO A 73 -4.51 0.47 -1.97
CA PRO A 73 -3.09 0.29 -2.19
C PRO A 73 -2.28 1.47 -1.66
N MET A 74 -1.05 1.20 -1.24
CA MET A 74 0.00 2.18 -0.93
C MET A 74 1.29 1.75 -1.60
N LEU A 75 1.80 2.57 -2.52
CA LEU A 75 3.11 2.36 -3.13
C LEU A 75 4.21 2.79 -2.16
N ILE A 76 5.23 1.98 -2.02
CA ILE A 76 6.45 2.33 -1.28
C ILE A 76 7.37 3.12 -2.21
N GLU A 77 7.54 4.40 -1.91
CA GLU A 77 8.31 5.32 -2.78
C GLU A 77 9.77 5.51 -2.33
N SER A 78 10.13 5.08 -1.11
CA SER A 78 11.48 5.15 -0.57
C SER A 78 11.94 3.82 0.03
N ASN A 79 13.23 3.73 0.40
CA ASN A 79 13.78 2.61 1.16
C ASN A 79 13.89 2.91 2.67
N ASP A 80 13.18 3.94 3.14
CA ASP A 80 13.12 4.22 4.57
C ASP A 80 12.53 3.02 5.33
N PRO A 81 13.11 2.66 6.47
CA PRO A 81 12.62 1.52 7.22
C PRO A 81 11.18 1.72 7.68
N ILE A 82 10.30 0.81 7.28
CA ILE A 82 8.91 0.74 7.73
C ILE A 82 8.54 -0.68 8.11
N TYR A 83 7.59 -0.82 9.00
CA TYR A 83 6.97 -2.08 9.36
C TYR A 83 5.44 -1.92 9.36
N PHE A 84 4.67 -3.01 9.38
CA PHE A 84 3.22 -2.89 9.32
C PHE A 84 2.49 -3.99 10.11
N LYS A 85 1.19 -3.80 10.33
CA LYS A 85 0.34 -4.75 11.06
C LYS A 85 0.07 -5.98 10.20
N ASP A 86 0.61 -7.12 10.63
CA ASP A 86 0.34 -8.43 10.03
C ASP A 86 -1.16 -8.77 10.05
N GLY A 87 -1.60 -9.53 9.05
CA GLY A 87 -2.99 -9.94 8.89
C GLY A 87 -3.97 -8.84 8.44
N ASN A 88 -3.59 -7.57 8.58
CA ASN A 88 -4.43 -6.42 8.18
C ASN A 88 -3.96 -5.76 6.89
N ILE A 89 -2.71 -6.01 6.50
CA ILE A 89 -2.06 -5.48 5.32
C ILE A 89 -1.41 -6.64 4.56
N ILE A 90 -1.66 -6.70 3.27
CA ILE A 90 -1.06 -7.64 2.34
C ILE A 90 0.12 -6.96 1.67
N TRP A 91 1.26 -7.62 1.66
CA TRP A 91 2.49 -7.12 1.07
C TRP A 91 2.77 -7.82 -0.26
N PHE A 92 2.77 -7.05 -1.31
CA PHE A 92 3.21 -7.46 -2.64
C PHE A 92 4.66 -7.04 -2.83
N LYS A 93 5.57 -8.00 -2.74
CA LYS A 93 7.01 -7.81 -2.95
C LYS A 93 7.28 -7.72 -4.43
N ASN A 94 7.55 -6.54 -4.93
CA ASN A 94 7.69 -6.30 -6.36
C ASN A 94 8.99 -6.88 -6.92
N ASN A 95 10.10 -6.79 -6.17
CA ASN A 95 11.42 -7.25 -6.62
C ASN A 95 11.77 -6.74 -8.04
N ASP A 96 11.46 -5.48 -8.34
CA ASP A 96 11.65 -4.83 -9.64
C ASP A 96 10.95 -5.52 -10.83
N ALA A 97 10.00 -6.41 -10.57
CA ALA A 97 9.24 -7.11 -11.62
C ALA A 97 8.38 -6.13 -12.44
N LEU A 98 7.78 -5.14 -11.78
CA LEU A 98 6.88 -4.15 -12.37
C LEU A 98 7.40 -2.73 -12.12
N ASP A 99 7.02 -1.78 -13.00
CA ASP A 99 7.11 -0.36 -12.66
C ASP A 99 6.19 -0.06 -11.47
N GLY A 100 6.69 0.63 -10.44
CA GLY A 100 5.96 0.85 -9.20
C GLY A 100 4.68 1.68 -9.40
N ASN A 101 4.70 2.72 -10.24
CA ASN A 101 3.51 3.52 -10.51
C ASN A 101 2.48 2.71 -11.31
N PHE A 102 2.91 1.97 -12.35
CA PHE A 102 2.05 1.06 -13.07
C PHE A 102 1.38 0.07 -12.12
N PHE A 103 2.15 -0.50 -11.21
CA PHE A 103 1.66 -1.47 -10.23
C PHE A 103 0.59 -0.85 -9.32
N TYR A 104 0.84 0.33 -8.78
CA TYR A 104 -0.12 1.08 -7.97
C TYR A 104 -1.42 1.35 -8.73
N TYR A 105 -1.33 1.93 -9.93
CA TYR A 105 -2.52 2.27 -10.73
C TYR A 105 -3.28 1.04 -11.23
N SER A 106 -2.60 -0.09 -11.43
CA SER A 106 -3.28 -1.36 -11.69
C SER A 106 -4.22 -1.73 -10.54
N PHE A 107 -3.77 -1.56 -9.30
CA PHE A 107 -4.60 -1.86 -8.12
C PHE A 107 -5.76 -0.88 -7.90
N THR A 108 -5.69 0.33 -8.40
CA THR A 108 -6.82 1.28 -8.35
C THR A 108 -7.84 1.03 -9.47
N SER A 109 -7.55 0.18 -10.44
CA SER A 109 -8.44 -0.12 -11.55
C SER A 109 -9.74 -0.80 -11.10
N SER A 110 -10.83 -0.52 -11.81
CA SER A 110 -12.15 -1.10 -11.52
C SER A 110 -12.15 -2.64 -11.58
N GLY A 111 -11.35 -3.23 -12.47
CA GLY A 111 -11.21 -4.68 -12.64
C GLY A 111 -10.64 -5.34 -11.39
N ILE A 112 -9.47 -4.86 -10.91
CA ILE A 112 -8.84 -5.40 -9.69
C ILE A 112 -9.70 -5.09 -8.46
N GLN A 113 -10.24 -3.88 -8.32
CA GLN A 113 -11.12 -3.54 -7.21
C GLN A 113 -12.39 -4.41 -7.18
N SER A 114 -12.94 -4.77 -8.33
CA SER A 114 -14.07 -5.72 -8.41
C SER A 114 -13.66 -7.13 -7.99
N PHE A 115 -12.49 -7.59 -8.41
CA PHE A 115 -11.95 -8.88 -7.98
C PHE A 115 -11.76 -8.93 -6.46
N ILE A 116 -11.13 -7.89 -5.88
CA ILE A 116 -10.90 -7.79 -4.44
C ILE A 116 -12.22 -7.87 -3.68
N ARG A 117 -13.23 -7.08 -4.06
CA ARG A 117 -14.56 -7.11 -3.41
C ARG A 117 -15.20 -8.50 -3.47
N LYS A 118 -15.16 -9.15 -4.62
CA LYS A 118 -15.75 -10.49 -4.81
C LYS A 118 -15.03 -11.58 -4.02
N SER A 119 -13.69 -11.50 -3.96
CA SER A 119 -12.86 -12.51 -3.28
C SER A 119 -12.80 -12.33 -1.77
N SER A 120 -13.14 -11.14 -1.24
CA SER A 120 -13.10 -10.85 0.20
C SER A 120 -14.29 -11.40 0.98
N GLY A 121 -15.27 -11.99 0.31
CA GLY A 121 -16.49 -12.56 0.93
C GLY A 121 -17.61 -11.52 1.11
N THR A 122 -18.84 -12.04 1.21
CA THR A 122 -20.08 -11.24 1.36
C THR A 122 -20.55 -11.09 2.81
N GLY A 123 -19.74 -11.56 3.78
CA GLY A 123 -20.07 -11.48 5.21
C GLY A 123 -19.91 -10.06 5.78
N THR A 124 -20.37 -9.86 7.02
CA THR A 124 -20.34 -8.57 7.74
C THR A 124 -18.92 -8.00 7.89
N VAL A 125 -17.91 -8.85 7.82
CA VAL A 125 -16.48 -8.47 7.84
C VAL A 125 -15.77 -9.23 6.73
N GLY A 126 -15.73 -8.65 5.55
CA GLY A 126 -14.92 -9.18 4.46
C GLY A 126 -13.42 -9.07 4.79
N THR A 127 -12.62 -9.97 4.22
CA THR A 127 -11.16 -9.94 4.39
C THR A 127 -10.48 -10.28 3.07
N TYR A 128 -9.60 -9.40 2.61
CA TYR A 128 -8.70 -9.69 1.50
C TYR A 128 -7.43 -10.33 2.06
N THR A 129 -7.24 -11.61 1.75
CA THR A 129 -6.19 -12.44 2.32
C THR A 129 -4.94 -12.50 1.42
N ILE A 130 -3.84 -13.04 1.95
CA ILE A 130 -2.63 -13.34 1.15
C ILE A 130 -2.98 -14.27 -0.03
N ASP A 131 -3.82 -15.28 0.18
CA ASP A 131 -4.22 -16.20 -0.90
C ASP A 131 -5.05 -15.50 -1.98
N ASN A 132 -5.90 -14.55 -1.59
CA ASN A 132 -6.61 -13.70 -2.55
C ASN A 132 -5.63 -12.79 -3.30
N GLY A 133 -4.64 -12.24 -2.60
CA GLY A 133 -3.56 -11.45 -3.20
C GLY A 133 -2.80 -12.22 -4.28
N LYS A 134 -2.41 -13.45 -4.00
CA LYS A 134 -1.73 -14.34 -4.97
C LYS A 134 -2.56 -14.64 -6.22
N LYS A 135 -3.88 -14.59 -6.11
CA LYS A 135 -4.83 -14.85 -7.21
C LYS A 135 -5.29 -13.58 -7.92
N THR A 136 -4.86 -12.40 -7.46
CA THR A 136 -5.28 -11.13 -8.06
C THR A 136 -4.80 -11.02 -9.50
N PRO A 137 -5.71 -10.88 -10.49
CA PRO A 137 -5.35 -10.86 -11.90
C PRO A 137 -4.79 -9.49 -12.28
N ILE A 138 -3.49 -9.42 -12.56
CA ILE A 138 -2.84 -8.20 -13.05
C ILE A 138 -2.51 -8.42 -14.52
N LEU A 139 -3.07 -7.58 -15.39
CA LEU A 139 -2.72 -7.54 -16.81
C LEU A 139 -1.42 -6.75 -16.96
N ILE A 140 -0.35 -7.42 -17.33
CA ILE A 140 0.98 -6.84 -17.36
C ILE A 140 1.42 -6.67 -18.82
N PRO A 141 1.70 -5.41 -19.28
CA PRO A 141 2.36 -5.19 -20.55
C PRO A 141 3.70 -5.91 -20.61
N LYS A 142 4.03 -6.47 -21.78
CA LYS A 142 5.28 -7.20 -21.96
C LYS A 142 6.50 -6.31 -21.78
N GLU A 143 6.42 -5.11 -22.33
CA GLU A 143 7.54 -4.16 -22.32
C GLU A 143 7.53 -3.29 -21.08
N LYS A 144 8.67 -3.21 -20.41
CA LYS A 144 8.85 -2.37 -19.21
C LYS A 144 8.61 -0.89 -19.51
N ASP A 145 8.99 -0.44 -20.70
CA ASP A 145 8.79 0.94 -21.16
C ASP A 145 7.30 1.30 -21.26
N GLU A 146 6.46 0.33 -21.67
CA GLU A 146 5.02 0.50 -21.69
C GLU A 146 4.45 0.66 -20.28
N GLN A 147 4.89 -0.18 -19.34
CA GLN A 147 4.51 -0.04 -17.93
C GLN A 147 4.87 1.34 -17.39
N GLN A 148 6.10 1.81 -17.64
CA GLN A 148 6.58 3.13 -17.21
C GLN A 148 5.75 4.27 -17.80
N ARG A 149 5.42 4.20 -19.09
CA ARG A 149 4.58 5.21 -19.76
C ARG A 149 3.18 5.27 -19.15
N ILE A 150 2.56 4.12 -18.90
CA ILE A 150 1.24 4.03 -18.26
C ILE A 150 1.31 4.61 -16.84
N GLY A 151 2.26 4.15 -16.02
CA GLY A 151 2.43 4.63 -14.66
C GLY A 151 2.68 6.14 -14.55
N LYS A 152 3.56 6.66 -15.41
CA LYS A 152 3.85 8.09 -15.51
C LYS A 152 2.61 8.92 -15.94
N PHE A 153 1.85 8.43 -16.90
CA PHE A 153 0.64 9.09 -17.38
C PHE A 153 -0.36 9.29 -16.22
N PHE A 154 -0.70 8.24 -15.50
CA PHE A 154 -1.65 8.34 -14.39
C PHE A 154 -1.11 9.20 -13.23
N LYS A 155 0.18 9.10 -12.90
CA LYS A 155 0.81 9.95 -11.87
C LYS A 155 0.74 11.44 -12.24
N GLN A 156 0.95 11.78 -13.50
CA GLN A 156 0.80 13.15 -13.98
C GLN A 156 -0.65 13.64 -13.89
N PHE A 157 -1.60 12.76 -14.20
CA PHE A 157 -3.02 13.06 -14.13
C PHE A 157 -3.46 13.37 -12.69
N ASP A 158 -3.05 12.56 -11.72
CA ASP A 158 -3.29 12.80 -10.29
C ASP A 158 -2.67 14.13 -9.83
N SER A 159 -1.47 14.44 -10.29
CA SER A 159 -0.81 15.72 -9.96
C SER A 159 -1.59 16.92 -10.49
N LEU A 160 -2.16 16.83 -11.69
CA LEU A 160 -2.99 17.89 -12.28
C LEU A 160 -4.31 18.06 -11.49
N ILE A 161 -4.95 16.96 -11.10
CA ILE A 161 -6.18 17.00 -10.28
C ILE A 161 -5.87 17.68 -8.94
N ALA A 162 -4.80 17.28 -8.26
CA ALA A 162 -4.40 17.87 -6.99
C ALA A 162 -4.12 19.37 -7.09
N LEU A 163 -3.49 19.83 -8.18
CA LEU A 163 -3.25 21.26 -8.44
C LEU A 163 -4.56 22.03 -8.62
N HIS A 164 -5.54 21.45 -9.34
CA HIS A 164 -6.83 22.09 -9.53
C HIS A 164 -7.64 22.20 -8.24
N GLN A 165 -7.54 21.21 -7.36
CA GLN A 165 -8.22 21.21 -6.07
C GLN A 165 -7.58 22.20 -5.06
N ARG A 166 -6.31 22.57 -5.25
CA ARG A 166 -5.58 23.54 -4.39
C ARG A 166 -5.79 25.01 -4.77
N LYS A 167 -6.53 25.33 -5.84
CA LYS A 167 -6.82 26.75 -6.14
C LYS A 167 -7.63 27.34 -5.00
N PRO A 168 -7.10 28.37 -4.30
CA PRO A 168 -7.83 28.99 -3.21
C PRO A 168 -9.08 29.66 -3.77
N ASN A 169 -10.18 29.59 -3.02
CA ASN A 169 -11.30 30.52 -3.14
C ASN A 169 -10.80 31.92 -2.74
N SER A 170 -10.04 32.56 -3.60
CA SER A 170 -9.64 33.96 -3.46
C SER A 170 -10.39 34.77 -4.51
N LEU A 171 -11.63 35.08 -4.22
CA LEU A 171 -12.32 36.26 -4.70
C LEU A 171 -13.51 36.50 -3.75
N SER A 172 -13.22 37.02 -2.56
CA SER A 172 -14.16 37.86 -1.82
C SER A 172 -13.78 39.30 -2.15
N PHE A 173 -14.61 39.92 -2.97
CA PHE A 173 -14.67 41.36 -3.10
C PHE A 173 -15.36 41.93 -1.87
#